data_000dd5173c30e4fe481056c94c024d0f
#
_entry.id   000dd5173c30e4fe481056c94c024d0f
#
_cell.length_a   1.000
_cell.length_b   1.000
_cell.length_c   1.000
_cell.angle_alpha   90.00
_cell.angle_beta   90.00
_cell.angle_gamma   90.00
#
_symmetry.space_group_name_H-M   'P 1'
#
loop_
_entity.id
_entity.type
_entity.pdbx_description
1 polymer ?
#
loop_
_entity_poly.entity_id
_entity_poly.type
_entity_poly.pdbx_seq_one_letter_code
_entity_poly.pdbx_strand_id
1 'polypeptide(L)'
;FIPLALFLLLAMALFWQLLRNADGDDPTMLESALIGKPLPEFRLEALTTAGQTYSRAALIDGKPLLLNVWATWCPTCRAEHQFLNGLAQQGVRVVGMNYKDDRQKAMSWLQRLGNPYRLSLYDGNGMLGLDLGVYGAPETFLIDGQGIIRWRHAGDLNERVWREELQPLWDQYNRRAG
;
A
#
# COMPACT_ATOMS: atom_id res chain seq x y z
N PHE A 1 23.31 -41.14 19.95
CA PHE A 1 23.41 -39.73 20.28
C PHE A 1 23.52 -38.81 19.05
N ILE A 2 24.14 -39.26 17.95
CA ILE A 2 24.32 -38.46 16.72
C ILE A 2 22.98 -37.98 16.11
N PRO A 3 21.95 -38.83 15.93
CA PRO A 3 20.69 -38.37 15.36
C PRO A 3 19.94 -37.34 16.24
N LEU A 4 20.07 -37.46 17.56
CA LEU A 4 19.48 -36.48 18.49
C LEU A 4 20.20 -35.13 18.39
N ALA A 5 21.52 -35.13 18.31
CA ALA A 5 22.31 -33.91 18.15
C ALA A 5 22.01 -33.18 16.83
N LEU A 6 21.86 -33.94 15.75
CA LEU A 6 21.46 -33.41 14.42
C LEU A 6 20.06 -32.82 14.45
N PHE A 7 19.11 -33.47 15.10
CA PHE A 7 17.74 -32.96 15.27
C PHE A 7 17.72 -31.65 16.06
N LEU A 8 18.45 -31.57 17.18
CA LEU A 8 18.53 -30.35 17.98
C LEU A 8 19.17 -29.19 17.24
N LEU A 9 20.23 -29.44 16.45
CA LEU A 9 20.86 -28.41 15.60
C LEU A 9 19.88 -27.91 14.54
N LEU A 10 19.15 -28.79 13.88
CA LEU A 10 18.15 -28.41 12.88
C LEU A 10 17.00 -27.61 13.52
N ALA A 11 16.49 -28.09 14.66
CA ALA A 11 15.43 -27.39 15.40
C ALA A 11 15.87 -25.98 15.83
N MET A 12 17.11 -25.84 16.30
CA MET A 12 17.68 -24.54 16.67
C MET A 12 17.84 -23.60 15.46
N ALA A 13 18.30 -24.12 14.33
CA ALA A 13 18.41 -23.35 13.09
C ALA A 13 17.06 -22.87 12.57
N LEU A 14 16.03 -23.75 12.59
CA LEU A 14 14.66 -23.38 12.20
C LEU A 14 14.04 -22.37 13.17
N PHE A 15 14.27 -22.55 14.46
CA PHE A 15 13.80 -21.59 15.48
C PHE A 15 14.45 -20.21 15.30
N TRP A 16 15.76 -20.18 15.04
CA TRP A 16 16.49 -18.96 14.73
C TRP A 16 15.92 -18.26 13.48
N GLN A 17 15.63 -19.04 12.43
CA GLN A 17 15.02 -18.53 11.21
C GLN A 17 13.63 -17.94 11.47
N LEU A 18 12.82 -18.62 12.30
CA LEU A 18 11.49 -18.09 12.70
C LEU A 18 11.60 -16.77 13.47
N LEU A 19 12.57 -16.63 14.37
CA LEU A 19 12.80 -15.37 15.09
C LEU A 19 13.19 -14.25 14.14
N ARG A 20 14.08 -14.50 13.17
CA ARG A 20 14.46 -13.51 12.16
C ARG A 20 13.27 -13.06 11.29
N ASN A 21 12.44 -14.01 10.86
CA ASN A 21 11.24 -13.69 10.10
C ASN A 21 10.21 -12.88 10.94
N ALA A 22 10.17 -13.11 12.25
CA ALA A 22 9.31 -12.33 13.16
C ALA A 22 9.80 -10.88 13.35
N ASP A 23 11.09 -10.62 13.15
CA ASP A 23 11.69 -9.29 13.22
C ASP A 23 11.52 -8.45 11.93
N GLY A 24 10.80 -8.99 10.92
CA GLY A 24 10.43 -8.26 9.71
C GLY A 24 11.29 -8.54 8.47
N ASP A 25 12.28 -9.41 8.58
CA ASP A 25 13.02 -9.97 7.42
C ASP A 25 12.15 -11.03 6.73
N ASP A 26 11.09 -10.60 6.04
CA ASP A 26 10.27 -11.52 5.23
C ASP A 26 10.93 -11.74 3.86
N PRO A 27 11.59 -12.90 3.63
CA PRO A 27 12.24 -13.18 2.35
C PRO A 27 11.25 -13.38 1.20
N THR A 28 9.93 -13.38 1.48
CA THR A 28 8.87 -13.46 0.47
C THR A 28 8.44 -12.07 -0.03
N MET A 29 8.87 -10.99 0.61
CA MET A 29 8.65 -9.64 0.12
C MET A 29 9.50 -9.41 -1.13
N LEU A 30 8.88 -9.57 -2.28
CA LEU A 30 9.52 -9.23 -3.55
C LEU A 30 9.79 -7.72 -3.57
N GLU A 31 11.06 -7.33 -3.56
CA GLU A 31 11.41 -5.93 -3.84
C GLU A 31 10.75 -5.51 -5.14
N SER A 32 9.96 -4.45 -5.10
CA SER A 32 9.29 -3.97 -6.29
C SER A 32 10.34 -3.44 -7.28
N ALA A 33 10.42 -4.08 -8.45
CA ALA A 33 11.23 -3.60 -9.58
C ALA A 33 10.85 -2.18 -10.03
N LEU A 34 9.76 -1.64 -9.48
CA LEU A 34 9.25 -0.30 -9.77
C LEU A 34 9.78 0.79 -8.83
N ILE A 35 10.51 0.44 -7.76
CA ILE A 35 11.17 1.45 -6.92
C ILE A 35 12.14 2.27 -7.78
N GLY A 36 12.01 3.60 -7.71
CA GLY A 36 12.77 4.53 -8.55
C GLY A 36 12.22 4.70 -9.97
N LYS A 37 11.15 4.01 -10.34
CA LYS A 37 10.47 4.15 -11.63
C LYS A 37 9.27 5.08 -11.53
N PRO A 38 8.88 5.73 -12.63
CA PRO A 38 7.64 6.49 -12.66
C PRO A 38 6.43 5.59 -12.48
N LEU A 39 5.40 6.13 -11.80
CA LEU A 39 4.08 5.52 -11.76
C LEU A 39 3.62 5.22 -13.20
N PRO A 40 3.14 4.01 -13.51
CA PRO A 40 2.62 3.66 -14.82
C PRO A 40 1.57 4.65 -15.34
N GLU A 41 1.47 4.81 -16.64
CA GLU A 41 0.38 5.58 -17.24
C GLU A 41 -0.93 4.81 -17.07
N PHE A 42 -1.98 5.52 -16.71
CA PHE A 42 -3.31 4.95 -16.60
C PHE A 42 -4.38 5.97 -16.96
N ARG A 43 -5.58 5.45 -17.22
CA ARG A 43 -6.82 6.21 -17.31
C ARG A 43 -7.92 5.38 -16.64
N LEU A 44 -8.30 5.75 -15.42
CA LEU A 44 -9.30 5.05 -14.62
C LEU A 44 -10.46 5.96 -14.27
N GLU A 45 -11.64 5.38 -14.13
CA GLU A 45 -12.79 6.09 -13.60
C GLU A 45 -12.61 6.42 -12.12
N ALA A 46 -13.20 7.53 -11.70
CA ALA A 46 -13.41 7.79 -10.28
C ALA A 46 -14.33 6.72 -9.67
N LEU A 47 -14.01 6.25 -8.48
CA LEU A 47 -14.88 5.31 -7.77
C LEU A 47 -16.23 5.93 -7.43
N THR A 48 -16.21 7.18 -6.94
CA THR A 48 -17.37 7.85 -6.36
C THR A 48 -18.18 8.72 -7.33
N THR A 49 -17.61 9.04 -8.51
CA THR A 49 -18.25 9.94 -9.47
C THR A 49 -18.27 9.30 -10.84
N ALA A 50 -19.43 8.83 -11.26
CA ALA A 50 -19.61 8.21 -12.56
C ALA A 50 -19.26 9.19 -13.70
N GLY A 51 -18.56 8.69 -14.72
CA GLY A 51 -18.15 9.46 -15.89
C GLY A 51 -16.91 10.34 -15.69
N GLN A 52 -16.46 10.55 -14.45
CA GLN A 52 -15.20 11.24 -14.19
C GLN A 52 -14.04 10.25 -14.33
N THR A 53 -13.00 10.64 -15.04
CA THR A 53 -11.78 9.84 -15.20
C THR A 53 -10.56 10.59 -14.70
N TYR A 54 -9.61 9.83 -14.17
CA TYR A 54 -8.30 10.32 -13.74
C TYR A 54 -7.20 9.64 -14.53
N SER A 55 -6.14 10.37 -14.79
CA SER A 55 -4.88 9.87 -15.34
C SER A 55 -3.75 10.04 -14.29
N ARG A 56 -2.59 9.50 -14.59
CA ARG A 56 -1.40 9.72 -13.79
C ARG A 56 -1.15 11.20 -13.48
N ALA A 57 -1.34 12.07 -14.45
CA ALA A 57 -1.11 13.52 -14.30
C ALA A 57 -1.99 14.14 -13.19
N ALA A 58 -3.18 13.59 -12.93
CA ALA A 58 -4.05 14.07 -11.86
C ALA A 58 -3.50 13.82 -10.45
N LEU A 59 -2.54 12.91 -10.32
CA LEU A 59 -1.90 12.57 -9.04
C LEU A 59 -0.63 13.40 -8.79
N ILE A 60 -0.02 13.95 -9.84
CA ILE A 60 1.29 14.61 -9.79
C ILE A 60 1.08 16.13 -9.72
N ASP A 61 1.30 16.71 -8.56
CA ASP A 61 1.15 18.14 -8.30
C ASP A 61 2.33 18.74 -7.52
N GLY A 62 3.49 18.09 -7.58
CA GLY A 62 4.69 18.51 -6.87
C GLY A 62 4.78 18.00 -5.42
N LYS A 63 3.74 17.37 -4.89
CA LYS A 63 3.69 16.88 -3.49
C LYS A 63 3.63 15.35 -3.44
N PRO A 64 4.23 14.73 -2.41
CA PRO A 64 4.15 13.28 -2.25
C PRO A 64 2.72 12.83 -1.92
N LEU A 65 2.42 11.58 -2.22
CA LEU A 65 1.16 10.94 -1.88
C LEU A 65 1.39 9.46 -1.54
N LEU A 66 0.45 8.89 -0.81
CA LEU A 66 0.31 7.46 -0.63
C LEU A 66 -0.76 6.94 -1.60
N LEU A 67 -0.43 5.94 -2.41
CA LEU A 67 -1.38 5.18 -3.19
C LEU A 67 -1.67 3.89 -2.44
N ASN A 68 -2.88 3.76 -1.91
CA ASN A 68 -3.32 2.58 -1.15
C ASN A 68 -4.26 1.73 -2.01
N VAL A 69 -3.85 0.49 -2.21
CA VAL A 69 -4.63 -0.54 -2.91
C VAL A 69 -5.52 -1.25 -1.92
N TRP A 70 -6.82 -1.25 -2.15
CA TRP A 70 -7.79 -1.80 -1.23
C TRP A 70 -8.98 -2.43 -1.91
N ALA A 71 -9.72 -3.27 -1.17
CA ALA A 71 -10.97 -3.86 -1.66
C ALA A 71 -11.90 -4.23 -0.48
N THR A 72 -13.20 -4.34 -0.76
CA THR A 72 -14.19 -4.72 0.26
C THR A 72 -14.13 -6.19 0.66
N TRP A 73 -13.60 -7.03 -0.21
CA TRP A 73 -13.38 -8.46 0.05
C TRP A 73 -12.14 -8.75 0.92
N CYS A 74 -11.36 -7.73 1.25
CA CYS A 74 -10.08 -7.83 1.96
C CYS A 74 -10.27 -7.54 3.46
N PRO A 75 -10.17 -8.55 4.36
CA PRO A 75 -10.30 -8.34 5.81
C PRO A 75 -9.21 -7.44 6.40
N THR A 76 -7.98 -7.57 5.91
CA THR A 76 -6.83 -6.76 6.35
C THR A 76 -6.98 -5.29 5.96
N CYS A 77 -7.58 -4.99 4.79
CA CYS A 77 -7.94 -3.62 4.42
C CYS A 77 -8.92 -2.99 5.41
N ARG A 78 -9.80 -3.81 6.00
CA ARG A 78 -10.72 -3.35 7.04
C ARG A 78 -9.99 -2.99 8.33
N ALA A 79 -8.96 -3.75 8.68
CA ALA A 79 -8.14 -3.49 9.87
C ALA A 79 -7.36 -2.18 9.76
N GLU A 80 -6.76 -1.89 8.58
CA GLU A 80 -5.97 -0.67 8.37
C GLU A 80 -6.81 0.60 8.17
N HIS A 81 -8.10 0.47 7.81
CA HIS A 81 -8.92 1.59 7.33
C HIS A 81 -8.99 2.77 8.31
N GLN A 82 -9.14 2.49 9.61
CA GLN A 82 -9.17 3.53 10.64
C GLN A 82 -7.82 4.23 10.80
N PHE A 83 -6.72 3.50 10.63
CA PHE A 83 -5.39 4.08 10.63
C PHE A 83 -5.21 5.05 9.45
N LEU A 84 -5.66 4.69 8.25
CA LEU A 84 -5.66 5.57 7.09
C LEU A 84 -6.52 6.83 7.30
N ASN A 85 -7.70 6.69 7.93
CA ASN A 85 -8.52 7.85 8.32
C ASN A 85 -7.73 8.80 9.24
N GLY A 86 -7.00 8.25 10.21
CA GLY A 86 -6.14 9.04 11.11
C GLY A 86 -5.02 9.77 10.38
N LEU A 87 -4.33 9.12 9.45
CA LEU A 87 -3.29 9.73 8.62
C LEU A 87 -3.85 10.86 7.74
N ALA A 88 -5.00 10.65 7.11
CA ALA A 88 -5.65 11.67 6.30
C ALA A 88 -6.04 12.91 7.12
N GLN A 89 -6.52 12.73 8.36
CA GLN A 89 -6.82 13.83 9.30
C GLN A 89 -5.57 14.61 9.71
N GLN A 90 -4.41 13.96 9.73
CA GLN A 90 -3.10 14.59 9.98
C GLN A 90 -2.53 15.29 8.74
N GLY A 91 -3.25 15.29 7.61
CA GLY A 91 -2.84 15.96 6.38
C GLY A 91 -1.99 15.09 5.44
N VAL A 92 -1.84 13.80 5.71
CA VAL A 92 -1.20 12.86 4.78
C VAL A 92 -2.11 12.68 3.57
N ARG A 93 -1.56 12.88 2.38
CA ARG A 93 -2.31 12.73 1.12
C ARG A 93 -2.42 11.26 0.76
N VAL A 94 -3.62 10.71 0.91
CA VAL A 94 -3.90 9.32 0.53
C VAL A 94 -4.81 9.29 -0.69
N VAL A 95 -4.42 8.52 -1.69
CA VAL A 95 -5.22 8.18 -2.88
C VAL A 95 -5.59 6.71 -2.79
N GLY A 96 -6.87 6.40 -2.92
CA GLY A 96 -7.34 5.02 -2.93
C GLY A 96 -7.37 4.45 -4.34
N MET A 97 -6.93 3.22 -4.49
CA MET A 97 -7.13 2.41 -5.69
C MET A 97 -7.96 1.19 -5.31
N ASN A 98 -9.26 1.23 -5.63
CA ASN A 98 -10.16 0.11 -5.39
C ASN A 98 -9.92 -0.96 -6.44
N TYR A 99 -9.46 -2.14 -6.00
CA TYR A 99 -8.87 -3.18 -6.83
C TYR A 99 -9.76 -4.41 -6.95
N LYS A 100 -10.17 -4.74 -8.18
CA LYS A 100 -10.97 -5.94 -8.50
C LYS A 100 -12.18 -6.12 -7.57
N ASP A 101 -12.96 -5.07 -7.41
CA ASP A 101 -14.04 -5.02 -6.43
C ASP A 101 -15.38 -4.59 -7.05
N ASP A 102 -16.45 -4.77 -6.31
CA ASP A 102 -17.75 -4.24 -6.64
C ASP A 102 -17.85 -2.76 -6.27
N ARG A 103 -18.15 -1.91 -7.26
CA ARG A 103 -18.23 -0.45 -7.08
C ARG A 103 -19.23 -0.04 -6.00
N GLN A 104 -20.41 -0.65 -5.96
CA GLN A 104 -21.46 -0.29 -5.01
C GLN A 104 -21.05 -0.67 -3.58
N LYS A 105 -20.45 -1.83 -3.40
CA LYS A 105 -19.91 -2.26 -2.10
C LYS A 105 -18.80 -1.32 -1.65
N ALA A 106 -17.89 -0.94 -2.56
CA ALA A 106 -16.80 -0.02 -2.26
C ALA A 106 -17.32 1.37 -1.84
N MET A 107 -18.31 1.92 -2.54
CA MET A 107 -18.95 3.20 -2.18
C MET A 107 -19.64 3.11 -0.81
N SER A 108 -20.38 2.05 -0.56
CA SER A 108 -21.05 1.82 0.73
C SER A 108 -20.05 1.67 1.88
N TRP A 109 -18.89 1.06 1.61
CA TRP A 109 -17.78 0.96 2.58
C TRP A 109 -17.30 2.33 3.01
N LEU A 110 -16.94 3.19 2.04
CA LEU A 110 -16.45 4.54 2.33
C LEU A 110 -17.48 5.40 3.07
N GLN A 111 -18.77 5.25 2.77
CA GLN A 111 -19.84 5.95 3.49
C GLN A 111 -19.95 5.52 4.95
N ARG A 112 -19.80 4.22 5.23
CA ARG A 112 -19.97 3.67 6.59
C ARG A 112 -18.73 3.79 7.47
N LEU A 113 -17.53 3.67 6.89
CA LEU A 113 -16.28 3.59 7.65
C LEU A 113 -15.44 4.87 7.59
N GLY A 114 -15.94 5.88 6.86
CA GLY A 114 -15.16 7.09 6.55
C GLY A 114 -14.38 6.96 5.26
N ASN A 115 -13.99 8.10 4.69
CA ASN A 115 -13.23 8.16 3.44
C ASN A 115 -11.90 8.87 3.67
N PRO A 116 -10.79 8.12 3.79
CA PRO A 116 -9.46 8.70 3.96
C PRO A 116 -8.89 9.25 2.66
N TYR A 117 -9.51 8.95 1.52
CA TYR A 117 -8.94 9.20 0.21
C TYR A 117 -9.33 10.58 -0.32
N ARG A 118 -8.32 11.39 -0.66
CA ARG A 118 -8.53 12.64 -1.41
C ARG A 118 -9.16 12.37 -2.78
N LEU A 119 -8.84 11.22 -3.36
CA LEU A 119 -9.27 10.76 -4.65
C LEU A 119 -9.32 9.23 -4.63
N SER A 120 -10.32 8.65 -5.24
CA SER A 120 -10.48 7.20 -5.34
C SER A 120 -10.56 6.78 -6.79
N LEU A 121 -9.62 5.95 -7.21
CA LEU A 121 -9.57 5.30 -8.52
C LEU A 121 -10.34 3.98 -8.46
N TYR A 122 -11.02 3.62 -9.53
CA TYR A 122 -11.68 2.34 -9.69
C TYR A 122 -10.94 1.47 -10.70
N ASP A 123 -10.15 0.53 -10.20
CA ASP A 123 -9.42 -0.47 -10.98
C ASP A 123 -10.16 -1.82 -10.97
N GLY A 124 -11.40 -1.80 -11.47
CA GLY A 124 -12.31 -2.97 -11.43
C GLY A 124 -11.79 -4.17 -12.21
N ASN A 125 -11.02 -3.97 -13.28
CA ASN A 125 -10.39 -5.03 -14.06
C ASN A 125 -8.98 -5.39 -13.56
N GLY A 126 -8.40 -4.60 -12.66
CA GLY A 126 -7.09 -4.84 -12.05
C GLY A 126 -5.89 -4.57 -12.96
N MET A 127 -6.06 -3.80 -14.04
CA MET A 127 -4.97 -3.55 -15.00
C MET A 127 -3.88 -2.64 -14.40
N LEU A 128 -4.26 -1.57 -13.69
CA LEU A 128 -3.25 -0.73 -13.02
C LEU A 128 -2.54 -1.52 -11.91
N GLY A 129 -3.29 -2.36 -11.18
CA GLY A 129 -2.70 -3.27 -10.20
C GLY A 129 -1.68 -4.21 -10.82
N LEU A 130 -1.96 -4.76 -12.00
CA LEU A 130 -1.02 -5.60 -12.75
C LEU A 130 0.25 -4.81 -13.12
N ASP A 131 0.11 -3.61 -13.67
CA ASP A 131 1.23 -2.75 -14.06
C ASP A 131 2.09 -2.33 -12.86
N LEU A 132 1.48 -2.21 -11.67
CA LEU A 132 2.16 -1.95 -10.40
C LEU A 132 2.75 -3.21 -9.75
N GLY A 133 2.54 -4.39 -10.34
CA GLY A 133 2.95 -5.66 -9.77
C GLY A 133 2.21 -6.00 -8.47
N VAL A 134 0.99 -5.49 -8.29
CA VAL A 134 0.11 -5.81 -7.15
C VAL A 134 -0.32 -7.27 -7.25
N TYR A 135 -0.09 -8.03 -6.19
CA TYR A 135 -0.51 -9.43 -6.10
C TYR A 135 -1.61 -9.66 -5.05
N GLY A 136 -1.98 -8.62 -4.31
CA GLY A 136 -3.04 -8.69 -3.32
C GLY A 136 -3.46 -7.31 -2.81
N ALA A 137 -4.30 -7.32 -1.78
CA ALA A 137 -4.68 -6.13 -1.04
C ALA A 137 -4.61 -6.45 0.47
N PRO A 138 -4.20 -5.50 1.32
CA PRO A 138 -3.80 -4.15 0.96
C PRO A 138 -2.34 -4.07 0.52
N GLU A 139 -2.04 -3.08 -0.31
CA GLU A 139 -0.69 -2.64 -0.61
C GLU A 139 -0.63 -1.11 -0.60
N THR A 140 0.49 -0.55 -0.17
CA THR A 140 0.67 0.90 -0.13
C THR A 140 1.97 1.30 -0.82
N PHE A 141 1.90 2.32 -1.67
CA PHE A 141 3.03 2.90 -2.37
C PHE A 141 3.24 4.35 -1.94
N LEU A 142 4.47 4.75 -1.65
CA LEU A 142 4.85 6.15 -1.56
C LEU A 142 5.27 6.64 -2.94
N ILE A 143 4.62 7.68 -3.43
CA ILE A 143 4.90 8.33 -4.71
C ILE A 143 5.34 9.76 -4.40
N ASP A 144 6.48 10.19 -4.94
CA ASP A 144 6.96 11.55 -4.73
C ASP A 144 6.26 12.58 -5.63
N GLY A 145 6.57 13.85 -5.44
CA GLY A 145 5.95 14.95 -6.18
C GLY A 145 6.21 14.95 -7.69
N GLN A 146 7.17 14.16 -8.19
CA GLN A 146 7.44 13.95 -9.61
C GLN A 146 6.75 12.69 -10.16
N GLY A 147 6.04 11.94 -9.32
CA GLY A 147 5.35 10.72 -9.72
C GLY A 147 6.26 9.49 -9.75
N ILE A 148 7.36 9.51 -9.02
CA ILE A 148 8.28 8.36 -8.90
C ILE A 148 7.91 7.54 -7.66
N ILE A 149 7.84 6.22 -7.84
CA ILE A 149 7.60 5.27 -6.74
C ILE A 149 8.85 5.18 -5.87
N ARG A 150 8.73 5.48 -4.58
CA ARG A 150 9.85 5.54 -3.64
C ARG A 150 9.84 4.45 -2.59
N TRP A 151 8.68 3.86 -2.34
CA TRP A 151 8.52 2.79 -1.36
C TRP A 151 7.27 1.99 -1.66
N ARG A 152 7.24 0.73 -1.26
CA ARG A 152 6.11 -0.18 -1.36
C ARG A 152 6.05 -1.05 -0.12
N HIS A 153 4.84 -1.28 0.37
CA HIS A 153 4.56 -2.25 1.42
C HIS A 153 3.36 -3.11 1.02
N ALA A 154 3.53 -4.43 1.11
CA ALA A 154 2.46 -5.40 0.94
C ALA A 154 1.99 -5.85 2.34
N GLY A 155 0.75 -5.60 2.66
CA GLY A 155 0.15 -5.79 3.98
C GLY A 155 -0.47 -4.50 4.53
N ASP A 156 -1.00 -4.57 5.74
CA ASP A 156 -1.65 -3.44 6.37
C ASP A 156 -0.66 -2.34 6.77
N LEU A 157 -1.02 -1.12 6.44
CA LEU A 157 -0.34 0.06 6.97
C LEU A 157 -0.84 0.31 8.40
N ASN A 158 0.04 0.11 9.37
CA ASN A 158 -0.22 0.29 10.79
C ASN A 158 0.78 1.25 11.42
N GLU A 159 0.62 1.52 12.72
CA GLU A 159 1.47 2.47 13.47
C GLU A 159 2.96 2.11 13.40
N ARG A 160 3.32 0.81 13.45
CA ARG A 160 4.71 0.35 13.39
C ARG A 160 5.31 0.63 12.02
N VAL A 161 4.66 0.16 10.95
CA VAL A 161 5.12 0.35 9.56
C VAL A 161 5.23 1.85 9.23
N TRP A 162 4.24 2.63 9.69
CA TRP A 162 4.27 4.07 9.51
C TRP A 162 5.51 4.71 10.15
N ARG A 163 5.71 4.49 11.45
CA ARG A 163 6.79 5.17 12.20
C ARG A 163 8.18 4.71 11.81
N GLU A 164 8.36 3.41 11.62
CA GLU A 164 9.68 2.83 11.40
C GLU A 164 10.15 2.94 9.96
N GLU A 165 9.24 2.84 8.99
CA GLU A 165 9.59 2.74 7.58
C GLU A 165 9.13 3.94 6.75
N LEU A 166 7.86 4.31 6.85
CA LEU A 166 7.23 5.22 5.89
C LEU A 166 7.34 6.69 6.30
N GLN A 167 7.12 7.03 7.56
CA GLN A 167 7.13 8.42 8.04
C GLN A 167 8.44 9.16 7.77
N PRO A 168 9.62 8.56 7.98
CA PRO A 168 10.89 9.22 7.64
C PRO A 168 11.00 9.57 6.15
N LEU A 169 10.54 8.68 5.27
CA LEU A 169 10.51 8.92 3.83
C LEU A 169 9.47 9.97 3.46
N TRP A 170 8.27 9.87 4.04
CA TRP A 170 7.20 10.85 3.84
C TRP A 170 7.69 12.27 4.18
N ASP A 171 8.29 12.46 5.33
CA ASP A 171 8.81 13.76 5.78
C ASP A 171 9.93 14.27 4.86
N GLN A 172 10.81 13.37 4.40
CA GLN A 172 11.86 13.71 3.45
C GLN A 172 11.30 14.28 2.15
N TYR A 173 10.32 13.61 1.54
CA TYR A 173 9.74 14.03 0.26
C TYR A 173 8.78 15.20 0.41
N ASN A 174 8.08 15.31 1.54
CA ASN A 174 7.20 16.43 1.82
C ASN A 174 7.98 17.75 2.02
N ARG A 175 9.15 17.71 2.70
CA ARG A 175 10.03 18.88 2.81
C ARG A 175 10.63 19.34 1.48
N ARG A 176 10.85 18.44 0.53
CA ARG A 176 11.38 18.79 -0.79
C ARG A 176 10.32 19.41 -1.70
N ALA A 177 9.06 19.31 -1.35
CA ALA A 177 7.92 19.81 -2.12
C ALA A 177 7.48 21.23 -1.70
N GLY A 178 8.01 21.75 -0.61
CA GLY A 178 7.78 23.14 -0.12
C GLY A 178 8.97 24.01 -0.39
#